data_a7880f455c636dd82655c31885dd112b
#
_entry.id   a7880f455c636dd82655c31885dd112b
#
_cell.length_a   1.000
_cell.length_b   1.000
_cell.length_c   1.000
_cell.angle_alpha   90.00
_cell.angle_beta   90.00
_cell.angle_gamma   90.00
#
_symmetry.space_group_name_H-M   'P 1'
#
loop_
_entity.id
_entity.type
_entity.pdbx_description
1 polymer ?
#
loop_
_entity_poly.entity_id
_entity_poly.type
_entity_poly.pdbx_seq_one_letter_code
_entity_poly.pdbx_strand_id
1 'polypeptide(L)'
;MRWPPGPGSADDGHVVVLAGPDGERYRHGALGDAIEATRLVYLERHGLEPLRSMTLPAPYVFEDLAPRPITWRGGRGLLTVRSGPRGAQLAIVAASGDRHDGLQIEALGEPIGTTHRWLAPTTDGRHLLAVHTPHVSGALYEYQVEGERLSARSVVAGVSNHAFGEREIDLAAWVESLLLVPAQDRRRLRVFDARARWSERPSIALPAAVVATRTLQLDRRPGCALLLDDGAEHQTPDRDPDD
;
A
#
# COMPACT_ATOMS: atom_id res chain seq x y z
N MET A 1 -0.88 1.26 -12.08
CA MET A 1 0.47 1.51 -11.51
C MET A 1 1.53 1.07 -12.53
N ARG A 2 2.52 1.91 -12.83
CA ARG A 2 3.63 1.54 -13.72
C ARG A 2 4.73 0.85 -12.94
N TRP A 3 5.24 -0.25 -13.44
CA TRP A 3 6.45 -0.88 -12.92
C TRP A 3 7.68 -0.05 -13.34
N PRO A 4 8.59 0.34 -12.44
CA PRO A 4 9.82 1.00 -12.82
C PRO A 4 10.68 0.05 -13.67
N PRO A 5 11.40 0.55 -14.70
CA PRO A 5 12.31 -0.26 -15.49
C PRO A 5 13.41 -0.85 -14.60
N GLY A 6 13.72 -2.11 -14.80
CA GLY A 6 14.85 -2.76 -14.13
C GLY A 6 16.18 -2.20 -14.64
N PRO A 7 17.28 -2.27 -13.86
CA PRO A 7 18.59 -1.84 -14.33
C PRO A 7 18.99 -2.67 -15.57
N GLY A 8 19.13 -2.01 -16.72
CA GLY A 8 19.66 -2.59 -17.97
C GLY A 8 18.66 -3.07 -19.01
N SER A 9 17.34 -2.90 -18.83
CA SER A 9 16.35 -3.17 -19.88
C SER A 9 15.77 -1.89 -20.46
N ALA A 10 15.62 -1.85 -21.79
CA ALA A 10 14.72 -0.91 -22.43
C ALA A 10 13.33 -1.07 -21.80
N ASP A 11 12.69 0.04 -21.47
CA ASP A 11 11.43 0.20 -20.71
C ASP A 11 10.32 -0.85 -21.01
N ASP A 12 10.49 -2.06 -20.52
CA ASP A 12 9.50 -3.15 -20.56
C ASP A 12 8.45 -3.00 -19.44
N GLY A 13 8.01 -1.76 -19.22
CA GLY A 13 7.04 -1.45 -18.16
C GLY A 13 5.76 -2.25 -18.34
N HIS A 14 5.42 -3.07 -17.35
CA HIS A 14 4.12 -3.74 -17.27
C HIS A 14 3.10 -2.86 -16.52
N VAL A 15 1.84 -3.01 -16.85
CA VAL A 15 0.73 -2.46 -16.08
C VAL A 15 0.20 -3.55 -15.16
N VAL A 16 0.02 -3.23 -13.90
CA VAL A 16 -0.58 -4.14 -12.92
C VAL A 16 -1.95 -3.60 -12.54
N VAL A 17 -2.95 -4.47 -12.60
CA VAL A 17 -4.31 -4.14 -12.21
C VAL A 17 -4.87 -5.17 -11.24
N LEU A 18 -5.67 -4.71 -10.29
CA LEU A 18 -6.56 -5.54 -9.50
C LEU A 18 -7.89 -5.66 -10.25
N ALA A 19 -8.43 -6.87 -10.34
CA ALA A 19 -9.57 -7.22 -11.17
C ALA A 19 -10.45 -8.26 -10.47
N GLY A 20 -11.57 -8.63 -11.11
CA GLY A 20 -12.53 -9.57 -10.56
C GLY A 20 -13.18 -9.00 -9.30
N PRO A 21 -13.98 -7.91 -9.44
CA PRO A 21 -14.65 -7.27 -8.30
C PRO A 21 -15.62 -8.25 -7.64
N ASP A 22 -15.63 -8.27 -6.31
CA ASP A 22 -16.48 -9.12 -5.50
C ASP A 22 -16.97 -8.35 -4.27
N GLY A 23 -18.26 -8.13 -4.16
CA GLY A 23 -18.91 -7.46 -3.04
C GLY A 23 -19.51 -8.43 -2.01
N GLU A 24 -19.28 -9.74 -2.17
CA GLU A 24 -19.89 -10.75 -1.30
C GLU A 24 -18.88 -11.44 -0.36
N ARG A 25 -17.66 -11.71 -0.84
CA ARG A 25 -16.65 -12.45 -0.07
C ARG A 25 -16.18 -11.73 1.17
N TYR A 26 -16.01 -10.41 1.06
CA TYR A 26 -15.42 -9.60 2.13
C TYR A 26 -15.96 -8.16 2.07
N ARG A 27 -16.87 -7.83 2.96
CA ARG A 27 -17.52 -6.52 2.98
C ARG A 27 -16.85 -5.61 4.00
N HIS A 28 -15.89 -4.81 3.56
CA HIS A 28 -15.20 -3.87 4.41
C HIS A 28 -14.97 -2.54 3.68
N GLY A 29 -15.57 -1.46 4.18
CA GLY A 29 -15.53 -0.15 3.54
C GLY A 29 -14.30 0.71 3.89
N ALA A 30 -13.18 0.10 4.27
CA ALA A 30 -11.98 0.84 4.66
C ALA A 30 -11.39 1.69 3.51
N LEU A 31 -11.55 1.23 2.28
CA LEU A 31 -11.02 1.83 1.05
C LEU A 31 -12.07 2.61 0.22
N GLY A 32 -13.18 3.01 0.85
CA GLY A 32 -14.22 3.84 0.24
C GLY A 32 -15.45 3.08 -0.24
N ASP A 33 -15.34 1.79 -0.52
CA ASP A 33 -16.47 0.93 -0.85
C ASP A 33 -16.25 -0.49 -0.28
N ALA A 34 -17.20 -1.40 -0.48
CA ALA A 34 -17.12 -2.77 0.00
C ALA A 34 -16.96 -3.78 -1.15
N ILE A 35 -16.34 -3.36 -2.24
CA ILE A 35 -16.08 -4.19 -3.42
C ILE A 35 -14.58 -4.41 -3.52
N GLU A 36 -14.15 -5.64 -3.27
CA GLU A 36 -12.74 -6.01 -3.26
C GLU A 36 -12.37 -6.81 -4.51
N ALA A 37 -11.10 -6.75 -4.90
CA ALA A 37 -10.60 -7.51 -6.02
C ALA A 37 -10.29 -8.95 -5.63
N THR A 38 -10.59 -9.90 -6.53
CA THR A 38 -10.22 -11.31 -6.34
C THR A 38 -9.06 -11.74 -7.22
N ARG A 39 -8.66 -10.92 -8.18
CA ARG A 39 -7.67 -11.24 -9.20
C ARG A 39 -6.63 -10.14 -9.34
N LEU A 40 -5.37 -10.52 -9.55
CA LEU A 40 -4.27 -9.65 -9.92
C LEU A 40 -3.81 -10.01 -11.33
N VAL A 41 -3.65 -9.02 -12.20
CA VAL A 41 -3.30 -9.21 -13.61
C VAL A 41 -2.12 -8.32 -13.98
N TYR A 42 -1.12 -8.91 -14.65
CA TYR A 42 -0.08 -8.18 -15.37
C TYR A 42 -0.50 -8.04 -16.83
N LEU A 43 -0.46 -6.83 -17.32
CA LEU A 43 -0.75 -6.50 -18.70
C LEU A 43 0.50 -6.04 -19.42
N GLU A 44 0.58 -6.34 -20.70
CA GLU A 44 1.52 -5.70 -21.60
C GLU A 44 1.19 -4.20 -21.69
N ARG A 45 2.23 -3.37 -21.82
CA ARG A 45 2.08 -1.91 -21.65
C ARG A 45 1.35 -1.21 -22.80
N HIS A 46 1.55 -1.63 -24.03
CA HIS A 46 1.04 -0.92 -25.21
C HIS A 46 -0.33 -1.43 -25.65
N GLY A 47 -0.50 -2.75 -25.75
CA GLY A 47 -1.74 -3.38 -26.15
C GLY A 47 -2.67 -3.69 -24.97
N LEU A 48 -2.16 -3.61 -23.73
CA LEU A 48 -2.86 -4.02 -22.50
C LEU A 48 -3.30 -5.50 -22.52
N GLU A 49 -2.62 -6.33 -23.28
CA GLU A 49 -2.89 -7.76 -23.33
C GLU A 49 -2.48 -8.44 -22.02
N PRO A 50 -3.32 -9.33 -21.47
CA PRO A 50 -2.98 -10.06 -20.26
C PRO A 50 -1.79 -11.00 -20.47
N LEU A 51 -0.72 -10.78 -19.73
CA LEU A 51 0.48 -11.61 -19.76
C LEU A 51 0.44 -12.71 -18.69
N ARG A 52 0.04 -12.35 -17.48
CA ARG A 52 -0.01 -13.24 -16.33
C ARG A 52 -1.12 -12.82 -15.39
N SER A 53 -1.68 -13.76 -14.66
CA SER A 53 -2.63 -13.45 -13.62
C SER A 53 -2.66 -14.50 -12.53
N MET A 54 -3.20 -14.11 -11.37
CA MET A 54 -3.57 -15.04 -10.31
C MET A 54 -4.94 -14.66 -9.77
N THR A 55 -5.66 -15.65 -9.26
CA THR A 55 -6.95 -15.47 -8.58
C THR A 55 -6.85 -16.04 -7.17
N LEU A 56 -7.26 -15.27 -6.19
CA LEU A 56 -7.32 -15.76 -4.81
C LEU A 56 -8.51 -16.75 -4.65
N PRO A 57 -8.28 -17.87 -3.96
CA PRO A 57 -9.39 -18.74 -3.60
C PRO A 57 -10.32 -18.06 -2.58
N ALA A 58 -11.61 -18.38 -2.61
CA ALA A 58 -12.53 -17.93 -1.57
C ALA A 58 -12.06 -18.48 -0.20
N PRO A 59 -12.22 -17.73 0.87
CA PRO A 59 -12.92 -16.46 1.02
C PRO A 59 -12.01 -15.22 0.90
N TYR A 60 -10.82 -15.34 0.32
CA TYR A 60 -9.83 -14.27 0.29
C TYR A 60 -10.05 -13.28 -0.85
N VAL A 61 -9.65 -12.02 -0.59
CA VAL A 61 -9.67 -10.89 -1.52
C VAL A 61 -8.34 -10.13 -1.46
N PHE A 62 -8.07 -9.33 -2.49
CA PHE A 62 -7.06 -8.27 -2.45
C PHE A 62 -7.75 -6.98 -1.95
N GLU A 63 -7.56 -6.66 -0.68
CA GLU A 63 -8.05 -5.42 -0.06
C GLU A 63 -6.99 -4.33 -0.23
N ASP A 64 -6.84 -3.89 -1.46
CA ASP A 64 -5.82 -2.94 -1.90
C ASP A 64 -6.31 -2.21 -3.16
N LEU A 65 -5.81 -0.99 -3.42
CA LEU A 65 -6.10 -0.24 -4.64
C LEU A 65 -4.88 -0.18 -5.57
N ALA A 66 -3.69 -0.32 -5.03
CA ALA A 66 -2.45 -0.16 -5.77
C ALA A 66 -1.32 -1.04 -5.20
N PRO A 67 -1.17 -2.27 -5.67
CA PRO A 67 -0.03 -3.11 -5.32
C PRO A 67 1.30 -2.40 -5.61
N ARG A 68 2.24 -2.46 -4.68
CA ARG A 68 3.49 -1.68 -4.70
C ARG A 68 4.63 -2.51 -5.24
N PRO A 69 5.37 -2.01 -6.26
CA PRO A 69 6.54 -2.73 -6.76
C PRO A 69 7.65 -2.78 -5.71
N ILE A 70 8.25 -3.96 -5.58
CA ILE A 70 9.40 -4.22 -4.69
C ILE A 70 10.46 -5.04 -5.42
N THR A 71 11.69 -4.98 -4.91
CA THR A 71 12.73 -5.95 -5.28
C THR A 71 12.50 -7.23 -4.50
N TRP A 72 12.36 -8.36 -5.19
CA TRP A 72 12.10 -9.66 -4.60
C TRP A 72 13.06 -10.72 -5.16
N ARG A 73 13.91 -11.31 -4.29
CA ARG A 73 14.87 -12.40 -4.63
C ARG A 73 15.68 -12.12 -5.91
N GLY A 74 16.13 -10.88 -6.07
CA GLY A 74 16.88 -10.43 -7.25
C GLY A 74 16.04 -10.14 -8.50
N GLY A 75 14.72 -10.34 -8.42
CA GLY A 75 13.74 -10.03 -9.46
C GLY A 75 12.73 -8.99 -9.00
N ARG A 76 11.55 -9.06 -9.60
CA ARG A 76 10.42 -8.16 -9.33
C ARG A 76 9.34 -8.86 -8.52
N GLY A 77 8.80 -8.18 -7.53
CA GLY A 77 7.63 -8.60 -6.78
C GLY A 77 6.67 -7.43 -6.56
N LEU A 78 5.50 -7.75 -6.07
CA LEU A 78 4.48 -6.79 -5.67
C LEU A 78 4.15 -6.98 -4.20
N LEU A 79 4.18 -5.91 -3.44
CA LEU A 79 3.67 -5.87 -2.08
C LEU A 79 2.19 -5.46 -2.14
N THR A 80 1.33 -6.25 -1.54
CA THR A 80 -0.12 -6.03 -1.52
C THR A 80 -0.76 -6.55 -0.24
N VAL A 81 -2.07 -6.39 -0.10
CA VAL A 81 -2.84 -6.85 1.05
C VAL A 81 -3.79 -7.97 0.63
N ARG A 82 -3.70 -9.11 1.31
CA ARG A 82 -4.70 -10.17 1.25
C ARG A 82 -5.56 -10.13 2.51
N SER A 83 -6.86 -10.04 2.36
CA SER A 83 -7.80 -10.05 3.48
C SER A 83 -8.72 -11.27 3.47
N GLY A 84 -9.19 -11.65 4.64
CA GLY A 84 -10.06 -12.81 4.82
C GLY A 84 -10.59 -12.93 6.25
N PRO A 85 -11.09 -14.12 6.67
CA PRO A 85 -11.78 -14.29 7.96
C PRO A 85 -10.95 -13.93 9.20
N ARG A 86 -9.63 -13.95 9.10
CA ARG A 86 -8.72 -13.58 10.19
C ARG A 86 -8.09 -12.19 10.02
N GLY A 87 -8.69 -11.34 9.18
CA GLY A 87 -8.20 -10.00 8.89
C GLY A 87 -7.16 -9.96 7.78
N ALA A 88 -6.52 -8.81 7.63
CA ALA A 88 -5.54 -8.54 6.59
C ALA A 88 -4.19 -9.21 6.86
N GLN A 89 -3.48 -9.52 5.79
CA GLN A 89 -2.12 -10.05 5.76
C GLN A 89 -1.32 -9.28 4.71
N LEU A 90 -0.10 -8.89 5.05
CA LEU A 90 0.83 -8.41 4.04
C LEU A 90 1.24 -9.58 3.14
N ALA A 91 1.19 -9.40 1.83
CA ALA A 91 1.47 -10.43 0.85
C ALA A 91 2.49 -9.95 -0.19
N ILE A 92 3.41 -10.82 -0.58
CA ILE A 92 4.28 -10.62 -1.73
C ILE A 92 3.81 -11.55 -2.85
N VAL A 93 3.49 -10.96 -3.99
CA VAL A 93 3.14 -11.66 -5.22
C VAL A 93 4.29 -11.50 -6.22
N ALA A 94 4.74 -12.60 -6.79
CA ALA A 94 5.76 -12.59 -7.84
C ALA A 94 5.51 -13.70 -8.86
N ALA A 95 6.30 -13.70 -9.94
CA ALA A 95 6.28 -14.78 -10.91
C ALA A 95 6.86 -16.05 -10.29
N SER A 96 6.20 -17.16 -10.49
CA SER A 96 6.64 -18.47 -10.00
C SER A 96 7.72 -19.04 -10.92
N GLY A 97 8.99 -19.08 -10.44
CA GLY A 97 10.12 -19.83 -11.06
C GLY A 97 10.17 -19.78 -12.58
N ASP A 98 10.55 -20.92 -13.19
CA ASP A 98 10.66 -21.11 -14.65
C ASP A 98 9.32 -21.24 -15.39
N ARG A 99 8.20 -21.19 -14.70
CA ARG A 99 6.88 -21.24 -15.34
C ARG A 99 6.50 -19.86 -15.85
N HIS A 100 6.52 -19.71 -17.17
CA HIS A 100 6.16 -18.47 -17.85
C HIS A 100 4.74 -17.95 -17.56
N ASP A 101 3.87 -18.74 -16.94
CA ASP A 101 2.42 -18.52 -16.95
C ASP A 101 1.80 -18.16 -15.60
N GLY A 102 2.58 -18.07 -14.53
CA GLY A 102 1.98 -17.96 -13.18
C GLY A 102 2.48 -16.78 -12.35
N LEU A 103 1.53 -16.15 -11.67
CA LEU A 103 1.77 -15.35 -10.49
C LEU A 103 1.34 -16.16 -9.27
N GLN A 104 2.06 -16.03 -8.18
CA GLN A 104 1.69 -16.67 -6.92
C GLN A 104 2.04 -15.78 -5.73
N ILE A 105 1.46 -16.07 -4.59
CA ILE A 105 1.93 -15.51 -3.32
C ILE A 105 3.22 -16.24 -2.94
N GLU A 106 4.32 -15.51 -2.96
CA GLU A 106 5.65 -16.00 -2.63
C GLU A 106 5.98 -15.91 -1.14
N ALA A 107 5.36 -14.93 -0.46
CA ALA A 107 5.49 -14.78 0.97
C ALA A 107 4.25 -14.12 1.58
N LEU A 108 3.94 -14.51 2.81
CA LEU A 108 2.73 -14.07 3.49
C LEU A 108 3.00 -13.79 4.97
N GLY A 109 2.49 -12.65 5.44
CA GLY A 109 2.49 -12.29 6.86
C GLY A 109 1.40 -13.06 7.64
N GLU A 110 1.54 -13.09 8.97
CA GLU A 110 0.44 -13.53 9.80
C GLU A 110 -0.76 -12.60 9.68
N PRO A 111 -1.98 -13.12 9.71
CA PRO A 111 -3.17 -12.27 9.73
C PRO A 111 -3.23 -11.47 11.03
N ILE A 112 -3.74 -10.25 10.95
CA ILE A 112 -3.80 -9.35 12.12
C ILE A 112 -4.90 -9.67 13.13
N GLY A 113 -5.52 -10.83 13.00
CA GLY A 113 -6.29 -11.52 14.04
C GLY A 113 -7.78 -11.61 13.82
N THR A 114 -8.46 -10.56 13.38
CA THR A 114 -9.93 -10.53 13.20
C THR A 114 -10.33 -9.98 11.85
N THR A 115 -11.46 -10.46 11.32
CA THR A 115 -12.06 -9.92 10.10
C THR A 115 -12.29 -8.40 10.22
N HIS A 116 -12.24 -7.70 9.10
CA HIS A 116 -12.39 -6.23 9.03
C HIS A 116 -11.31 -5.46 9.84
N ARG A 117 -10.16 -6.07 10.04
CA ARG A 117 -8.94 -5.38 10.46
C ARG A 117 -7.99 -5.32 9.30
N TRP A 118 -7.64 -4.10 8.92
CA TRP A 118 -6.82 -3.81 7.74
C TRP A 118 -5.44 -3.31 8.15
N LEU A 119 -4.49 -3.43 7.25
CA LEU A 119 -3.16 -2.88 7.36
C LEU A 119 -2.83 -2.07 6.10
N ALA A 120 -2.19 -0.92 6.27
CA ALA A 120 -1.79 -0.03 5.19
C ALA A 120 -0.30 -0.19 4.90
N PRO A 121 0.09 -0.83 3.78
CA PRO A 121 1.49 -1.03 3.44
C PRO A 121 2.16 0.27 3.00
N THR A 122 3.46 0.38 3.32
CA THR A 122 4.37 1.39 2.75
C THR A 122 5.73 0.76 2.46
N THR A 123 6.40 1.19 1.40
CA THR A 123 7.69 0.65 0.98
C THR A 123 8.46 1.64 0.12
N ASP A 124 9.79 1.60 0.20
CA ASP A 124 10.73 2.23 -0.72
C ASP A 124 11.19 1.26 -1.83
N GLY A 125 10.54 0.10 -1.94
CA GLY A 125 10.90 -1.00 -2.84
C GLY A 125 11.87 -2.01 -2.23
N ARG A 126 12.41 -1.76 -1.03
CA ARG A 126 13.35 -2.62 -0.29
C ARG A 126 12.85 -2.95 1.11
N HIS A 127 12.46 -1.94 1.87
CA HIS A 127 11.89 -2.11 3.21
C HIS A 127 10.39 -2.39 3.08
N LEU A 128 9.92 -3.37 3.81
CA LEU A 128 8.53 -3.80 3.84
C LEU A 128 7.93 -3.37 5.17
N LEU A 129 7.05 -2.40 5.17
CA LEU A 129 6.37 -1.93 6.37
C LEU A 129 4.87 -1.87 6.15
N ALA A 130 4.13 -1.89 7.26
CA ALA A 130 2.70 -1.59 7.23
C ALA A 130 2.26 -0.96 8.57
N VAL A 131 1.30 -0.07 8.49
CA VAL A 131 0.58 0.42 9.67
C VAL A 131 -0.62 -0.51 9.90
N HIS A 132 -0.60 -1.27 10.98
CA HIS A 132 -1.73 -2.10 11.39
C HIS A 132 -2.83 -1.22 11.98
N THR A 133 -4.05 -1.48 11.58
CA THR A 133 -5.26 -0.80 12.05
C THR A 133 -5.13 0.73 12.11
N PRO A 134 -4.80 1.40 10.97
CA PRO A 134 -4.50 2.84 10.95
C PRO A 134 -5.63 3.70 11.50
N HIS A 135 -6.87 3.21 11.47
CA HIS A 135 -8.05 3.95 11.94
C HIS A 135 -8.37 3.74 13.43
N VAL A 136 -7.64 2.84 14.12
CA VAL A 136 -7.93 2.49 15.52
C VAL A 136 -6.75 2.84 16.41
N SER A 137 -5.70 2.04 16.38
CA SER A 137 -4.52 2.21 17.24
C SER A 137 -3.27 2.64 16.48
N GLY A 138 -3.22 2.38 15.19
CA GLY A 138 -2.15 2.72 14.29
C GLY A 138 -0.76 2.34 14.79
N ALA A 139 -0.31 1.13 14.48
CA ALA A 139 1.02 0.68 14.86
C ALA A 139 1.83 0.30 13.62
N LEU A 140 3.00 0.91 13.46
CA LEU A 140 3.93 0.62 12.38
C LEU A 140 4.71 -0.66 12.70
N TYR A 141 4.72 -1.57 11.74
CA TYR A 141 5.49 -2.80 11.78
C TYR A 141 6.44 -2.86 10.59
N GLU A 142 7.66 -3.32 10.83
CA GLU A 142 8.60 -3.76 9.82
C GLU A 142 8.43 -5.27 9.59
N TYR A 143 8.50 -5.70 8.33
CA TYR A 143 8.40 -7.09 7.97
C TYR A 143 9.74 -7.60 7.44
N GLN A 144 10.16 -8.75 7.97
CA GLN A 144 11.35 -9.47 7.54
C GLN A 144 10.95 -10.75 6.83
N VAL A 145 11.70 -11.08 5.78
CA VAL A 145 11.43 -12.26 4.95
C VAL A 145 12.12 -13.48 5.55
N GLU A 146 11.33 -14.49 5.88
CA GLU A 146 11.79 -15.80 6.40
C GLU A 146 11.24 -16.91 5.51
N GLY A 147 11.94 -17.20 4.41
CA GLY A 147 11.44 -18.15 3.39
C GLY A 147 10.18 -17.63 2.70
N GLU A 148 9.06 -18.31 2.91
CA GLU A 148 7.73 -17.94 2.39
C GLU A 148 6.88 -17.17 3.43
N ARG A 149 7.48 -16.81 4.55
CA ARG A 149 6.82 -16.11 5.65
C ARG A 149 7.35 -14.70 5.77
N LEU A 150 6.47 -13.76 6.13
CA LEU A 150 6.80 -12.40 6.53
C LEU A 150 6.59 -12.27 8.04
N SER A 151 7.70 -12.10 8.75
CA SER A 151 7.74 -11.94 10.19
C SER A 151 7.64 -10.45 10.55
N ALA A 152 6.66 -10.07 11.34
CA ALA A 152 6.38 -8.67 11.70
C ALA A 152 7.05 -8.28 13.02
N ARG A 153 7.77 -7.16 13.03
CA ARG A 153 8.37 -6.56 14.22
C ARG A 153 7.79 -5.17 14.44
N SER A 154 7.27 -4.90 15.63
CA SER A 154 6.76 -3.58 16.00
C SER A 154 7.87 -2.54 15.97
N VAL A 155 7.61 -1.40 15.34
CA VAL A 155 8.48 -0.23 15.31
C VAL A 155 7.97 0.83 16.27
N VAL A 156 6.73 1.29 16.08
CA VAL A 156 6.14 2.35 16.89
C VAL A 156 4.61 2.31 16.81
N ALA A 157 3.94 2.83 17.83
CA ALA A 157 2.48 3.06 17.84
C ALA A 157 2.15 4.55 17.67
N GLY A 158 0.87 4.85 17.41
CA GLY A 158 0.34 6.21 17.31
C GLY A 158 0.64 6.87 15.97
N VAL A 159 0.61 6.10 14.88
CA VAL A 159 0.74 6.57 13.50
C VAL A 159 -0.46 6.16 12.67
N SER A 160 -0.74 6.90 11.60
CA SER A 160 -1.80 6.56 10.65
C SER A 160 -1.43 7.03 9.25
N ASN A 161 -1.24 6.09 8.34
CA ASN A 161 -0.98 6.40 6.93
C ASN A 161 -2.21 6.24 6.04
N HIS A 162 -3.41 6.17 6.62
CA HIS A 162 -4.66 6.08 5.88
C HIS A 162 -5.83 6.67 6.68
N ALA A 163 -6.74 7.38 6.01
CA ALA A 163 -8.01 7.82 6.58
C ALA A 163 -9.14 6.87 6.16
N PHE A 164 -10.03 6.54 7.10
CA PHE A 164 -11.13 5.59 6.85
C PHE A 164 -12.05 6.09 5.73
N GLY A 165 -12.37 5.21 4.80
CA GLY A 165 -13.25 5.51 3.65
C GLY A 165 -12.56 6.27 2.51
N GLU A 166 -11.30 6.63 2.65
CA GLU A 166 -10.56 7.34 1.62
C GLU A 166 -9.85 6.38 0.65
N ARG A 167 -9.65 6.85 -0.59
CA ARG A 167 -8.92 6.10 -1.63
C ARG A 167 -7.42 6.40 -1.65
N GLU A 168 -6.94 7.32 -0.85
CA GLU A 168 -5.50 7.53 -0.67
C GLU A 168 -4.98 6.51 0.33
N ILE A 169 -4.40 5.44 -0.18
CA ILE A 169 -4.04 4.23 0.59
C ILE A 169 -2.68 4.29 1.29
N ASP A 170 -1.90 5.34 1.08
CA ASP A 170 -0.63 5.52 1.79
C ASP A 170 -0.29 7.01 1.91
N LEU A 171 -0.53 7.56 3.08
CA LEU A 171 -0.16 8.94 3.44
C LEU A 171 1.29 9.04 3.93
N ALA A 172 2.04 7.95 3.97
CA ALA A 172 3.46 7.97 4.26
C ALA A 172 4.27 8.40 3.02
N ALA A 173 5.45 8.96 3.26
CA ALA A 173 6.40 9.31 2.21
C ALA A 173 7.79 8.80 2.52
N TRP A 174 8.52 8.42 1.48
CA TRP A 174 9.91 8.04 1.55
C TRP A 174 10.78 9.14 0.94
N VAL A 175 11.74 9.65 1.73
CA VAL A 175 12.73 10.62 1.30
C VAL A 175 14.11 10.05 1.63
N GLU A 176 14.78 9.50 0.64
CA GLU A 176 16.02 8.72 0.81
C GLU A 176 15.82 7.54 1.80
N SER A 177 16.49 7.57 2.95
CA SER A 177 16.36 6.57 4.01
C SER A 177 15.36 6.97 5.10
N LEU A 178 14.66 8.07 4.93
CA LEU A 178 13.71 8.56 5.90
C LEU A 178 12.28 8.17 5.50
N LEU A 179 11.59 7.52 6.41
CA LEU A 179 10.16 7.28 6.34
C LEU A 179 9.44 8.37 7.15
N LEU A 180 8.60 9.12 6.48
CA LEU A 180 7.72 10.13 7.07
C LEU A 180 6.32 9.53 7.17
N VAL A 181 5.83 9.34 8.38
CA VAL A 181 4.48 8.78 8.63
C VAL A 181 3.67 9.77 9.45
N PRO A 182 2.43 10.10 9.06
CA PRO A 182 1.57 10.92 9.88
C PRO A 182 1.32 10.31 11.26
N ALA A 183 1.28 11.12 12.30
CA ALA A 183 0.74 10.72 13.60
C ALA A 183 -0.76 10.37 13.46
N GLN A 184 -1.37 9.81 14.50
CA GLN A 184 -2.76 9.35 14.46
C GLN A 184 -3.77 10.47 14.11
N ASP A 185 -3.49 11.71 14.52
CA ASP A 185 -4.29 12.90 14.19
C ASP A 185 -4.00 13.49 12.80
N ARG A 186 -2.98 12.95 12.11
CA ARG A 186 -2.47 13.40 10.81
C ARG A 186 -2.03 14.87 10.76
N ARG A 187 -1.86 15.52 11.91
CA ARG A 187 -1.39 16.92 12.04
C ARG A 187 0.08 17.05 12.36
N ARG A 188 0.80 15.96 12.29
CA ARG A 188 2.25 15.90 12.52
C ARG A 188 2.83 14.75 11.71
N LEU A 189 3.97 14.99 11.04
CA LEU A 189 4.77 13.92 10.46
C LEU A 189 5.79 13.45 11.47
N ARG A 190 5.78 12.17 11.76
CA ARG A 190 6.84 11.48 12.49
C ARG A 190 7.86 10.97 11.48
N VAL A 191 9.13 11.12 11.78
CA VAL A 191 10.23 10.84 10.87
C VAL A 191 11.10 9.71 11.44
N PHE A 192 11.25 8.64 10.67
CA PHE A 192 12.01 7.45 11.08
C PHE A 192 13.18 7.21 10.12
N ASP A 193 14.38 6.96 10.66
CA ASP A 193 15.58 6.69 9.87
C ASP A 193 15.82 5.18 9.73
N ALA A 194 15.66 4.65 8.52
CA ALA A 194 15.86 3.24 8.22
C ALA A 194 17.35 2.80 8.46
N ARG A 195 18.31 3.69 8.21
CA ARG A 195 19.73 3.40 8.47
C ARG A 195 20.08 3.31 9.96
N ALA A 196 19.25 3.93 10.80
CA ALA A 196 19.41 3.94 12.24
C ALA A 196 18.36 3.05 12.95
N ARG A 197 17.97 1.93 12.31
CA ARG A 197 17.02 0.95 12.85
C ARG A 197 15.70 1.57 13.28
N TRP A 198 15.17 2.46 12.44
CA TRP A 198 13.93 3.20 12.66
C TRP A 198 13.98 4.14 13.86
N SER A 199 15.16 4.67 14.20
CA SER A 199 15.24 5.72 15.22
C SER A 199 14.40 6.93 14.79
N GLU A 200 13.59 7.45 15.71
CA GLU A 200 12.75 8.61 15.46
C GLU A 200 13.58 9.89 15.51
N ARG A 201 13.41 10.71 14.49
CA ARG A 201 13.96 12.06 14.34
C ARG A 201 12.93 13.08 14.83
N PRO A 202 13.30 14.36 15.00
CA PRO A 202 12.35 15.41 15.31
C PRO A 202 11.17 15.41 14.33
N SER A 203 9.96 15.44 14.85
CA SER A 203 8.72 15.45 14.06
C SER A 203 8.44 16.84 13.47
N ILE A 204 7.67 16.88 12.40
CA ILE A 204 7.26 18.10 11.70
C ILE A 204 5.80 18.38 12.04
N ALA A 205 5.51 19.50 12.69
CA ALA A 205 4.15 19.96 12.92
C ALA A 205 3.53 20.48 11.63
N LEU A 206 2.25 20.20 11.43
CA LEU A 206 1.49 20.63 10.26
C LEU A 206 0.29 21.50 10.68
N PRO A 207 -0.08 22.50 9.88
CA PRO A 207 -1.21 23.38 10.21
C PRO A 207 -2.57 22.67 10.10
N ALA A 208 -2.67 21.61 9.26
CA ALA A 208 -3.88 20.83 9.07
C ALA A 208 -3.55 19.33 8.88
N ALA A 209 -4.57 18.47 8.83
CA ALA A 209 -4.39 17.04 8.63
C ALA A 209 -3.92 16.71 7.21
N VAL A 210 -3.02 15.75 7.07
CA VAL A 210 -2.58 15.24 5.77
C VAL A 210 -3.72 14.42 5.14
N VAL A 211 -4.04 14.71 3.88
CA VAL A 211 -5.03 13.96 3.08
C VAL A 211 -4.45 13.33 1.84
N ALA A 212 -3.30 13.78 1.36
CA ALA A 212 -2.53 13.09 0.33
C ALA A 212 -1.05 13.40 0.45
N THR A 213 -0.23 12.48 -0.04
CA THR A 213 1.23 12.59 -0.03
C THR A 213 1.79 12.14 -1.37
N ARG A 214 2.79 12.86 -1.87
CA ARG A 214 3.53 12.47 -3.08
C ARG A 214 5.02 12.68 -2.87
N THR A 215 5.81 11.66 -3.14
CA THR A 215 7.26 11.80 -3.24
C THR A 215 7.61 12.45 -4.59
N LEU A 216 8.53 13.40 -4.56
CA LEU A 216 8.96 14.14 -5.74
C LEU A 216 10.45 14.47 -5.68
N GLN A 217 10.98 14.94 -6.81
CA GLN A 217 12.34 15.45 -6.87
C GLN A 217 12.30 16.96 -7.21
N LEU A 218 12.85 17.77 -6.33
CA LEU A 218 13.01 19.21 -6.49
C LEU A 218 14.49 19.52 -6.66
N ASP A 219 14.88 20.04 -7.82
CA ASP A 219 16.28 20.40 -8.13
C ASP A 219 17.26 19.25 -7.83
N ARG A 220 16.90 18.01 -8.26
CA ARG A 220 17.65 16.77 -8.00
C ARG A 220 17.75 16.37 -6.52
N ARG A 221 16.99 17.00 -5.64
CA ARG A 221 16.87 16.60 -4.24
C ARG A 221 15.54 15.87 -4.02
N PRO A 222 15.57 14.71 -3.37
CA PRO A 222 14.34 14.02 -3.01
C PRO A 222 13.56 14.84 -1.97
N GLY A 223 12.26 14.87 -2.11
CA GLY A 223 11.35 15.58 -1.21
C GLY A 223 9.97 14.95 -1.22
N CYS A 224 9.07 15.50 -0.44
CA CYS A 224 7.66 15.14 -0.51
C CYS A 224 6.78 16.40 -0.56
N ALA A 225 5.68 16.29 -1.29
CA ALA A 225 4.59 17.25 -1.25
C ALA A 225 3.44 16.66 -0.44
N LEU A 226 2.79 17.51 0.33
CA LEU A 226 1.64 17.15 1.14
C LEU A 226 0.45 17.97 0.69
N LEU A 227 -0.71 17.32 0.54
CA LEU A 227 -1.99 18.01 0.52
C LEU A 227 -2.56 17.94 1.93
N LEU A 228 -2.97 19.09 2.45
CA LEU A 228 -3.54 19.22 3.77
C LEU A 228 -5.03 19.55 3.65
N ASP A 229 -5.81 19.00 4.58
CA ASP A 229 -7.20 19.37 4.76
C ASP A 229 -7.24 20.79 5.38
N ASP A 230 -7.59 21.77 4.59
CA ASP A 230 -7.71 23.18 5.01
C ASP A 230 -9.04 23.49 5.67
N GLY A 231 -9.93 22.49 5.81
CA GLY A 231 -11.26 22.66 6.37
C GLY A 231 -12.25 23.42 5.48
N ALA A 232 -11.90 23.66 4.22
CA ALA A 232 -12.84 24.20 3.25
C ALA A 232 -13.93 23.15 2.97
N GLU A 233 -15.15 23.41 3.44
CA GLU A 233 -16.31 22.64 3.02
C GLU A 233 -16.47 22.84 1.50
N HIS A 234 -16.17 21.81 0.74
CA HIS A 234 -16.64 21.75 -0.63
C HIS A 234 -18.15 21.58 -0.57
N GLN A 235 -18.88 22.71 -0.63
CA GLN A 235 -20.30 22.66 -0.95
C GLN A 235 -20.43 21.94 -2.30
N THR A 236 -20.89 20.69 -2.27
CA THR A 236 -21.43 20.07 -3.47
C THR A 236 -22.52 20.97 -3.96
N PRO A 237 -22.47 21.44 -5.23
CA PRO A 237 -23.58 22.20 -5.78
C PRO A 237 -24.85 21.39 -5.57
N ASP A 238 -25.85 22.02 -4.91
CA ASP A 238 -27.20 21.44 -4.79
C ASP A 238 -27.62 20.97 -6.17
N ARG A 239 -27.87 19.68 -6.30
CA ARG A 239 -28.58 19.18 -7.47
C ARG A 239 -29.97 19.76 -7.38
N ASP A 240 -30.28 20.63 -8.32
CA ASP A 240 -31.63 21.11 -8.56
C ASP A 240 -32.55 19.87 -8.66
N PRO A 241 -33.63 19.79 -7.86
CA PRO A 241 -34.52 18.62 -7.88
C PRO A 241 -35.40 18.54 -9.16
N ASP A 242 -35.20 19.45 -10.09
CA ASP A 242 -36.04 19.57 -11.31
C ASP A 242 -35.31 19.37 -12.65
N ASP A 243 -34.12 18.73 -12.68
CA ASP A 243 -33.42 18.30 -13.91
C ASP A 243 -33.39 16.76 -14.08
#